data_d66445299a5855dc8480e99487215976
#
_entry.id   d66445299a5855dc8480e99487215976
#
_cell.length_a   1.000
_cell.length_b   1.000
_cell.length_c   1.000
_cell.angle_alpha   90.00
_cell.angle_beta   90.00
_cell.angle_gamma   90.00
#
_symmetry.space_group_name_H-M   'P 1'
#
loop_
_entity.id
_entity.type
_entity.pdbx_description
1 polymer ?
#
loop_
_entity_poly.entity_id
_entity_poly.type
_entity_poly.pdbx_seq_one_letter_code
_entity_poly.pdbx_strand_id
1 'polypeptide(L)'
;MGAEITANPIAVTKKDFGFDESEFENIKEPDSVLFTVVEDERVYGYVHAAKSWNNMVEVRFIVLDVSIRGHGYGRKLLDKVVEWARQLGVAGIRLESQSNNVAACYFYRQYGFKFGGYDEYLYKGIAQNKDETAFFWYYMLG
;
A
#
# COMPACT_ATOMS: atom_id res chain seq x y z
N MET A 1 -11.82 17.66 5.74
CA MET A 1 -12.42 16.34 5.58
C MET A 1 -12.25 15.54 6.86
N GLY A 2 -13.35 14.98 7.39
CA GLY A 2 -13.35 14.25 8.67
C GLY A 2 -13.20 12.73 8.52
N ALA A 3 -12.39 12.26 7.58
CA ALA A 3 -12.21 10.84 7.34
C ALA A 3 -11.39 10.16 8.42
N GLU A 4 -11.72 8.91 8.73
CA GLU A 4 -11.04 8.09 9.72
C GLU A 4 -10.39 6.88 9.05
N ILE A 5 -9.32 6.38 9.67
CA ILE A 5 -8.69 5.13 9.21
C ILE A 5 -9.22 3.98 10.04
N THR A 6 -9.77 2.98 9.37
CA THR A 6 -10.37 1.81 9.96
C THR A 6 -9.64 0.55 9.49
N ALA A 7 -9.39 -0.39 10.40
CA ALA A 7 -8.75 -1.65 10.06
C ALA A 7 -9.79 -2.71 9.67
N ASN A 8 -9.44 -3.54 8.68
CA ASN A 8 -10.17 -4.74 8.27
C ASN A 8 -11.69 -4.55 8.20
N PRO A 9 -12.20 -3.73 7.27
CA PRO A 9 -13.62 -3.46 7.16
C PRO A 9 -14.41 -4.76 6.93
N ILE A 10 -15.62 -4.83 7.51
CA ILE A 10 -16.49 -6.01 7.42
C ILE A 10 -17.01 -6.19 5.99
N ALA A 11 -17.38 -5.10 5.34
CA ALA A 11 -17.87 -5.10 3.98
C ALA A 11 -17.36 -3.87 3.24
N VAL A 12 -16.67 -4.13 2.15
CA VAL A 12 -16.22 -3.09 1.22
C VAL A 12 -16.60 -3.58 -0.16
N THR A 13 -17.31 -2.78 -0.94
CA THR A 13 -17.76 -3.16 -2.27
C THR A 13 -17.12 -2.25 -3.32
N LYS A 14 -17.05 -2.76 -4.55
CA LYS A 14 -16.58 -1.98 -5.70
C LYS A 14 -17.35 -0.67 -5.85
N LYS A 15 -18.64 -0.67 -5.50
CA LYS A 15 -19.50 0.50 -5.52
C LYS A 15 -18.99 1.62 -4.60
N ASP A 16 -18.37 1.26 -3.48
CA ASP A 16 -17.96 2.23 -2.46
C ASP A 16 -16.78 3.09 -2.93
N PHE A 17 -15.85 2.52 -3.71
CA PHE A 17 -14.73 3.30 -4.23
C PHE A 17 -14.27 2.90 -5.65
N GLY A 18 -15.04 2.10 -6.36
CA GLY A 18 -14.75 1.74 -7.76
C GLY A 18 -13.53 0.84 -7.95
N PHE A 19 -13.02 0.21 -6.90
CA PHE A 19 -11.88 -0.70 -6.97
C PHE A 19 -12.34 -2.14 -7.13
N ASP A 20 -11.42 -3.00 -7.58
CA ASP A 20 -11.67 -4.42 -7.72
C ASP A 20 -11.81 -5.08 -6.35
N GLU A 21 -12.97 -5.69 -6.09
CA GLU A 21 -13.24 -6.36 -4.81
C GLU A 21 -12.33 -7.57 -4.57
N SER A 22 -11.78 -8.15 -5.61
CA SER A 22 -10.92 -9.33 -5.47
C SER A 22 -9.69 -9.06 -4.62
N GLU A 23 -9.25 -7.80 -4.53
CA GLU A 23 -8.11 -7.41 -3.69
C GLU A 23 -8.39 -7.63 -2.20
N PHE A 24 -9.67 -7.64 -1.80
CA PHE A 24 -10.05 -7.80 -0.40
C PHE A 24 -10.15 -9.25 0.05
N GLU A 25 -10.14 -10.19 -0.87
CA GLU A 25 -10.18 -11.62 -0.54
C GLU A 25 -8.95 -12.03 0.27
N ASN A 26 -7.82 -11.38 0.02
CA ASN A 26 -6.55 -11.69 0.67
C ASN A 26 -6.48 -11.22 2.12
N ILE A 27 -7.43 -10.43 2.62
CA ILE A 27 -7.43 -9.99 4.03
C ILE A 27 -7.59 -11.14 5.01
N LYS A 28 -8.02 -12.30 4.54
CA LYS A 28 -8.12 -13.53 5.34
C LYS A 28 -6.79 -14.28 5.44
N GLU A 29 -5.80 -13.86 4.64
CA GLU A 29 -4.47 -14.43 4.68
C GLU A 29 -3.85 -14.18 6.06
N PRO A 30 -3.19 -15.19 6.67
CA PRO A 30 -2.51 -14.99 7.94
C PRO A 30 -1.50 -13.85 7.87
N ASP A 31 -1.38 -13.08 8.94
CA ASP A 31 -0.45 -11.95 9.02
C ASP A 31 -0.63 -10.94 7.89
N SER A 32 -1.88 -10.63 7.57
CA SER A 32 -2.21 -9.54 6.64
C SER A 32 -3.15 -8.55 7.29
N VAL A 33 -3.20 -7.33 6.75
CA VAL A 33 -4.04 -6.26 7.26
C VAL A 33 -4.52 -5.37 6.12
N LEU A 34 -5.75 -4.88 6.27
CA LEU A 34 -6.32 -3.86 5.41
C LEU A 34 -6.74 -2.67 6.27
N PHE A 35 -6.11 -1.51 6.04
CA PHE A 35 -6.56 -0.25 6.64
C PHE A 35 -7.27 0.57 5.58
N THR A 36 -8.42 1.14 5.94
CA THR A 36 -9.25 1.93 5.03
C THR A 36 -9.46 3.34 5.56
N VAL A 37 -9.58 4.29 4.65
CA VAL A 37 -9.96 5.67 4.96
C VAL A 37 -11.44 5.79 4.73
N VAL A 38 -12.21 6.04 5.79
CA VAL A 38 -13.68 6.02 5.74
C VAL A 38 -14.24 7.37 6.22
N GLU A 39 -15.23 7.87 5.48
CA GLU A 39 -16.02 9.03 5.86
C GLU A 39 -17.45 8.79 5.41
N ASP A 40 -18.43 9.00 6.32
CA ASP A 40 -19.86 8.80 6.04
C ASP A 40 -20.15 7.43 5.41
N GLU A 41 -19.58 6.38 6.01
CA GLU A 41 -19.74 4.98 5.57
C GLU A 41 -19.18 4.69 4.18
N ARG A 42 -18.45 5.64 3.59
CA ARG A 42 -17.83 5.48 2.27
C ARG A 42 -16.32 5.35 2.40
N VAL A 43 -15.73 4.46 1.60
CA VAL A 43 -14.29 4.22 1.57
C VAL A 43 -13.64 5.11 0.50
N TYR A 44 -12.65 5.90 0.91
CA TYR A 44 -11.93 6.82 0.03
C TYR A 44 -10.50 6.37 -0.26
N GLY A 45 -10.03 5.36 0.42
CA GLY A 45 -8.69 4.83 0.19
C GLY A 45 -8.40 3.64 1.06
N TYR A 46 -7.31 2.94 0.76
CA TYR A 46 -6.90 1.78 1.55
C TYR A 46 -5.43 1.46 1.36
N VAL A 47 -4.89 0.70 2.30
CA VAL A 47 -3.61 0.03 2.17
C VAL A 47 -3.77 -1.43 2.58
N HIS A 48 -3.26 -2.33 1.75
CA HIS A 48 -3.20 -3.75 2.02
C HIS A 48 -1.75 -4.16 2.21
N ALA A 49 -1.44 -4.78 3.33
CA ALA A 49 -0.10 -5.22 3.65
C ALA A 49 -0.13 -6.63 4.24
N ALA A 50 0.94 -7.37 4.03
CA ALA A 50 1.05 -8.75 4.52
C ALA A 50 2.50 -9.07 4.89
N LYS A 51 2.68 -9.95 5.86
CA LYS A 51 4.00 -10.46 6.19
C LYS A 51 4.50 -11.36 5.06
N SER A 52 5.73 -11.13 4.62
CA SER A 52 6.36 -11.88 3.56
C SER A 52 7.32 -12.94 4.12
N TRP A 53 7.81 -13.82 3.22
CA TRP A 53 8.69 -14.94 3.56
C TRP A 53 10.01 -14.52 4.20
N ASN A 54 10.46 -13.30 3.93
CA ASN A 54 11.78 -12.80 4.34
C ASN A 54 11.75 -11.98 5.64
N ASN A 55 10.72 -12.16 6.46
CA ASN A 55 10.52 -11.41 7.70
C ASN A 55 10.41 -9.90 7.49
N MET A 56 9.77 -9.53 6.39
CA MET A 56 9.42 -8.15 6.06
C MET A 56 7.90 -8.07 5.90
N VAL A 57 7.33 -6.90 6.10
CA VAL A 57 5.97 -6.61 5.67
C VAL A 57 6.04 -6.08 4.24
N GLU A 58 5.20 -6.62 3.36
CA GLU A 58 5.06 -6.12 2.00
C GLU A 58 3.77 -5.32 1.89
N VAL A 59 3.88 -4.07 1.46
CA VAL A 59 2.70 -3.28 1.07
C VAL A 59 2.32 -3.73 -0.33
N ARG A 60 1.18 -4.41 -0.45
CA ARG A 60 0.71 -4.92 -1.74
C ARG A 60 0.01 -3.86 -2.55
N PHE A 61 -0.82 -3.05 -1.89
CA PHE A 61 -1.56 -1.98 -2.55
C PHE A 61 -1.72 -0.82 -1.60
N ILE A 62 -1.58 0.40 -2.11
CA ILE A 62 -1.96 1.62 -1.43
C ILE A 62 -2.65 2.52 -2.45
N VAL A 63 -3.89 2.87 -2.18
CA VAL A 63 -4.74 3.59 -3.12
C VAL A 63 -5.51 4.68 -2.39
N LEU A 64 -5.55 5.87 -2.99
CA LEU A 64 -6.33 7.00 -2.50
C LEU A 64 -7.22 7.53 -3.60
N ASP A 65 -8.49 7.78 -3.28
CA ASP A 65 -9.38 8.52 -4.17
C ASP A 65 -8.80 9.91 -4.43
N VAL A 66 -8.99 10.40 -5.65
CA VAL A 66 -8.46 11.73 -6.05
C VAL A 66 -8.94 12.83 -5.10
N SER A 67 -10.17 12.74 -4.61
CA SER A 67 -10.78 13.76 -3.74
C SER A 67 -10.06 13.96 -2.41
N ILE A 68 -9.33 12.95 -1.93
CA ILE A 68 -8.63 13.05 -0.64
C ILE A 68 -7.10 13.13 -0.77
N ARG A 69 -6.58 13.16 -1.98
CA ARG A 69 -5.13 13.31 -2.22
C ARG A 69 -4.65 14.67 -1.74
N GLY A 70 -3.42 14.71 -1.25
CA GLY A 70 -2.82 15.95 -0.76
C GLY A 70 -3.25 16.35 0.65
N HIS A 71 -3.99 15.52 1.37
CA HIS A 71 -4.46 15.80 2.73
C HIS A 71 -3.77 14.95 3.81
N GLY A 72 -2.71 14.23 3.45
CA GLY A 72 -1.92 13.45 4.41
C GLY A 72 -2.45 12.05 4.71
N TYR A 73 -3.48 11.57 4.03
CA TYR A 73 -4.04 10.24 4.30
C TYR A 73 -3.11 9.11 3.87
N GLY A 74 -2.34 9.29 2.79
CA GLY A 74 -1.33 8.30 2.41
C GLY A 74 -0.29 8.08 3.49
N ARG A 75 0.20 9.16 4.08
CA ARG A 75 1.13 9.09 5.21
C ARG A 75 0.49 8.40 6.42
N LYS A 76 -0.75 8.73 6.73
CA LYS A 76 -1.47 8.11 7.85
C LYS A 76 -1.67 6.61 7.64
N LEU A 77 -1.96 6.18 6.40
CA LEU A 77 -2.08 4.76 6.08
C LEU A 77 -0.74 4.04 6.26
N LEU A 78 0.35 4.63 5.79
CA LEU A 78 1.69 4.05 5.99
C LEU A 78 2.08 4.03 7.46
N ASP A 79 1.72 5.06 8.23
CA ASP A 79 1.96 5.06 9.67
C ASP A 79 1.28 3.88 10.37
N LYS A 80 0.06 3.54 9.94
CA LYS A 80 -0.65 2.37 10.46
C LYS A 80 0.05 1.06 10.09
N VAL A 81 0.59 0.96 8.89
CA VAL A 81 1.36 -0.21 8.47
C VAL A 81 2.64 -0.34 9.29
N VAL A 82 3.35 0.77 9.52
CA VAL A 82 4.57 0.79 10.35
C VAL A 82 4.26 0.31 11.76
N GLU A 83 3.20 0.84 12.37
CA GLU A 83 2.77 0.44 13.72
C GLU A 83 2.47 -1.06 13.77
N TRP A 84 1.71 -1.57 12.81
CA TRP A 84 1.39 -2.99 12.72
C TRP A 84 2.64 -3.85 12.53
N ALA A 85 3.55 -3.42 11.64
CA ALA A 85 4.81 -4.13 11.40
C ALA A 85 5.68 -4.20 12.67
N ARG A 86 5.71 -3.14 13.46
CA ARG A 86 6.43 -3.15 14.74
C ARG A 86 5.83 -4.16 15.72
N GLN A 87 4.51 -4.28 15.75
CA GLN A 87 3.82 -5.27 16.59
C GLN A 87 4.16 -6.70 16.15
N LEU A 88 4.33 -6.95 14.87
CA LEU A 88 4.75 -8.25 14.35
C LEU A 88 6.21 -8.58 14.62
N GLY A 89 7.04 -7.59 14.91
CA GLY A 89 8.47 -7.77 15.13
C GLY A 89 9.26 -8.06 13.86
N VAL A 90 8.78 -7.65 12.70
CA VAL A 90 9.49 -7.84 11.43
C VAL A 90 10.64 -6.83 11.28
N ALA A 91 11.56 -7.11 10.34
CA ALA A 91 12.74 -6.29 10.12
C ALA A 91 12.44 -4.95 9.44
N GLY A 92 11.40 -4.89 8.62
CA GLY A 92 11.08 -3.68 7.88
C GLY A 92 9.88 -3.86 6.98
N ILE A 93 9.66 -2.84 6.15
CA ILE A 93 8.56 -2.77 5.20
C ILE A 93 9.14 -2.61 3.80
N ARG A 94 8.60 -3.36 2.86
CA ARG A 94 8.97 -3.33 1.45
C ARG A 94 7.76 -2.97 0.61
N LEU A 95 7.99 -2.19 -0.43
CA LEU A 95 6.97 -1.95 -1.45
C LEU A 95 7.60 -1.79 -2.82
N GLU A 96 6.75 -1.87 -3.82
CA GLU A 96 7.13 -1.79 -5.22
C GLU A 96 6.39 -0.64 -5.90
N SER A 97 7.07 0.06 -6.80
CA SER A 97 6.43 1.04 -7.67
C SER A 97 6.92 0.86 -9.10
N GLN A 98 6.11 1.30 -10.07
CA GLN A 98 6.53 1.35 -11.46
C GLN A 98 7.42 2.59 -11.68
N SER A 99 8.39 2.47 -12.58
CA SER A 99 9.34 3.56 -12.88
C SER A 99 8.67 4.82 -13.42
N ASN A 100 7.53 4.69 -14.12
CA ASN A 100 6.78 5.85 -14.63
C ASN A 100 5.90 6.54 -13.58
N ASN A 101 5.72 5.93 -12.42
CA ASN A 101 4.91 6.53 -11.35
C ASN A 101 5.79 7.44 -10.48
N VAL A 102 6.15 8.58 -11.03
CA VAL A 102 7.04 9.55 -10.37
C VAL A 102 6.45 10.06 -9.06
N ALA A 103 5.14 10.31 -9.03
CA ALA A 103 4.47 10.80 -7.83
C ALA A 103 4.58 9.79 -6.69
N ALA A 104 4.39 8.50 -6.97
CA ALA A 104 4.55 7.45 -5.96
C ALA A 104 6.00 7.36 -5.47
N CYS A 105 6.96 7.38 -6.38
CA CYS A 105 8.38 7.35 -6.02
C CYS A 105 8.75 8.50 -5.10
N TYR A 106 8.30 9.70 -5.43
CA TYR A 106 8.52 10.89 -4.60
C TYR A 106 7.88 10.73 -3.23
N PHE A 107 6.64 10.27 -3.18
CA PHE A 107 5.91 10.06 -1.93
C PHE A 107 6.62 9.07 -1.00
N TYR A 108 7.07 7.93 -1.54
CA TYR A 108 7.77 6.93 -0.73
C TYR A 108 9.10 7.47 -0.20
N ARG A 109 9.83 8.17 -1.04
CA ARG A 109 11.09 8.79 -0.64
C ARG A 109 10.86 9.83 0.47
N GLN A 110 9.85 10.67 0.32
CA GLN A 110 9.52 11.69 1.33
C GLN A 110 9.06 11.06 2.65
N TYR A 111 8.39 9.93 2.59
CA TYR A 111 8.01 9.20 3.79
C TYR A 111 9.22 8.69 4.56
N GLY A 112 10.30 8.35 3.88
CA GLY A 112 11.52 7.81 4.48
C GLY A 112 11.94 6.45 3.95
N PHE A 113 11.25 5.92 2.94
CA PHE A 113 11.69 4.72 2.25
C PHE A 113 12.97 5.00 1.48
N LYS A 114 13.83 4.00 1.43
CA LYS A 114 15.06 4.03 0.66
C LYS A 114 14.94 3.15 -0.57
N PHE A 115 15.47 3.61 -1.68
CA PHE A 115 15.53 2.84 -2.91
C PHE A 115 16.48 1.65 -2.68
N GLY A 116 15.96 0.44 -2.86
CA GLY A 116 16.70 -0.79 -2.57
C GLY A 116 17.08 -1.60 -3.79
N GLY A 117 16.56 -1.26 -4.96
CA GLY A 117 16.87 -1.99 -6.17
C GLY A 117 15.81 -1.85 -7.24
N TYR A 118 16.06 -2.47 -8.38
CA TYR A 118 15.13 -2.44 -9.50
C TYR A 118 15.16 -3.76 -10.26
N ASP A 119 14.10 -4.00 -11.03
CA ASP A 119 14.01 -5.15 -11.94
C ASP A 119 13.43 -4.66 -13.26
N GLU A 120 14.23 -4.71 -14.31
CA GLU A 120 13.84 -4.27 -15.66
C GLU A 120 12.91 -5.25 -16.37
N TYR A 121 12.79 -6.46 -15.87
CA TYR A 121 12.09 -7.55 -16.54
C TYR A 121 10.76 -7.93 -15.89
N LEU A 122 10.49 -7.46 -14.68
CA LEU A 122 9.34 -7.90 -13.91
C LEU A 122 8.02 -7.73 -14.67
N TYR A 123 7.89 -6.66 -15.45
CA TYR A 123 6.66 -6.33 -16.15
C TYR A 123 6.66 -6.74 -17.63
N LYS A 124 7.71 -7.42 -18.11
CA LYS A 124 7.82 -7.75 -19.54
C LYS A 124 6.68 -8.62 -20.06
N GLY A 125 6.06 -9.41 -19.20
CA GLY A 125 4.90 -10.23 -19.54
C GLY A 125 3.56 -9.49 -19.50
N ILE A 126 3.55 -8.21 -19.09
CA ILE A 126 2.34 -7.40 -18.97
C ILE A 126 2.37 -6.34 -20.07
N ALA A 127 1.51 -6.50 -21.10
CA ALA A 127 1.58 -5.69 -22.31
C ALA A 127 1.55 -4.18 -22.05
N GLN A 128 0.70 -3.72 -21.11
CA GLN A 128 0.55 -2.30 -20.78
C GLN A 128 1.78 -1.71 -20.10
N ASN A 129 2.58 -2.56 -19.43
CA ASN A 129 3.67 -2.13 -18.57
C ASN A 129 5.04 -2.66 -19.01
N LYS A 130 5.14 -3.28 -20.18
CA LYS A 130 6.35 -3.99 -20.63
C LYS A 130 7.61 -3.11 -20.69
N ASP A 131 7.45 -1.80 -20.85
CA ASP A 131 8.57 -0.84 -20.92
C ASP A 131 8.91 -0.24 -19.57
N GLU A 132 8.19 -0.63 -18.50
CA GLU A 132 8.41 -0.11 -17.18
C GLU A 132 9.35 -0.99 -16.38
N THR A 133 10.08 -0.36 -15.47
CA THR A 133 10.98 -1.03 -14.52
C THR A 133 10.30 -1.06 -13.16
N ALA A 134 10.42 -2.16 -12.44
CA ALA A 134 9.98 -2.23 -11.07
C ALA A 134 11.03 -1.62 -10.15
N PHE A 135 10.63 -0.70 -9.29
CA PHE A 135 11.47 -0.11 -8.26
C PHE A 135 11.04 -0.66 -6.91
N PHE A 136 12.02 -1.05 -6.07
CA PHE A 136 11.78 -1.61 -4.75
C PHE A 136 12.26 -0.64 -3.69
N TRP A 137 11.39 -0.39 -2.71
CA TRP A 137 11.60 0.58 -1.64
C TRP A 137 11.52 -0.09 -0.30
N TYR A 138 12.36 0.34 0.63
CA TYR A 138 12.48 -0.27 1.96
C TYR A 138 12.43 0.76 3.07
N TYR A 139 11.68 0.45 4.10
CA TYR A 139 11.65 1.22 5.34
C TYR A 139 12.02 0.28 6.48
N MET A 140 13.24 0.37 6.98
CA MET A 140 13.73 -0.57 7.99
C MET A 140 13.32 -0.12 9.38
N LEU A 141 12.91 -1.10 10.20
CA LEU A 141 12.51 -0.90 11.59
C LEU A 141 13.75 -1.22 12.44
N GLY A 142 14.38 -0.23 12.91
CA GLY A 142 15.61 -0.41 13.62
C GLY A 142 15.52 -0.89 15.06
#